data_b62ff1d9329c1becd6d2ad97436bce21
#
_entry.id   b62ff1d9329c1becd6d2ad97436bce21
#
_cell.length_a   1.000
_cell.length_b   1.000
_cell.length_c   1.000
_cell.angle_alpha   90.00
_cell.angle_beta   90.00
_cell.angle_gamma   90.00
#
_symmetry.space_group_name_H-M   'P 1'
#
loop_
_entity.id
_entity.type
_entity.pdbx_description
1 polymer ?
#
loop_
_entity_poly.entity_id
_entity_poly.type
_entity_poly.pdbx_seq_one_letter_code
_entity_poly.pdbx_strand_id
1 'polypeptide(L)'
;MVDTNIVIDALYQRIQEKLNRANHFEDSTNQRSHFARYLLHLAQSNRVDLWLPEVVRGEIRNIARSMGDVRKRFDNSFIESETLDSTLTSDIIEKMVEELIGEFSTWNGSNEQFETDSNEDELKKEMTTFLIEHEEIFDELTQMKEFYGDATHRTDLKGRKIYPEEPDQMIMKYAAVLSSRPIDNVGAIIVATHDGDFTVVARAFEERFGFGIAKNSRTLSPWLRS
;
A
#
# COMPACT_ATOMS: atom_id res chain seq x y z
N MET A 1 -6.57 1.28 -6.56
CA MET A 1 -5.12 0.95 -6.45
C MET A 1 -4.77 0.66 -5.01
N VAL A 2 -3.92 -0.31 -4.75
CA VAL A 2 -3.60 -0.75 -3.38
C VAL A 2 -2.09 -0.61 -3.15
N ASP A 3 -1.73 0.00 -2.04
CA ASP A 3 -0.36 0.20 -1.60
C ASP A 3 0.17 -1.01 -0.81
N THR A 4 1.49 -1.16 -0.75
CA THR A 4 2.22 -2.26 -0.10
C THR A 4 1.76 -2.47 1.35
N ASN A 5 1.62 -1.41 2.14
CA ASN A 5 1.28 -1.51 3.55
C ASN A 5 -0.09 -2.14 3.81
N ILE A 6 -1.06 -1.96 2.92
CA ILE A 6 -2.38 -2.60 3.02
C ILE A 6 -2.27 -4.12 2.85
N VAL A 7 -1.47 -4.58 1.88
CA VAL A 7 -1.27 -6.03 1.64
C VAL A 7 -0.47 -6.66 2.77
N ILE A 8 0.52 -5.95 3.30
CA ILE A 8 1.30 -6.38 4.46
C ILE A 8 0.42 -6.50 5.71
N ASP A 9 -0.50 -5.57 5.94
CA ASP A 9 -1.46 -5.67 7.05
C ASP A 9 -2.38 -6.90 6.91
N ALA A 10 -2.79 -7.25 5.67
CA ALA A 10 -3.52 -8.48 5.39
C ALA A 10 -2.66 -9.73 5.63
N LEU A 11 -1.38 -9.69 5.24
CA LEU A 11 -0.43 -10.79 5.48
C LEU A 11 -0.25 -11.05 6.98
N TYR A 12 0.00 -9.98 7.77
CA TYR A 12 0.12 -10.10 9.22
C TYR A 12 -1.11 -10.71 9.85
N GLN A 13 -2.29 -10.30 9.41
CA GLN A 13 -3.52 -10.88 9.91
C GLN A 13 -3.61 -12.38 9.61
N ARG A 14 -3.29 -12.83 8.39
CA ARG A 14 -3.29 -14.27 8.05
C ARG A 14 -2.29 -15.06 8.87
N ILE A 15 -1.11 -14.49 9.10
CA ILE A 15 -0.10 -15.08 9.96
C ILE A 15 -0.63 -15.22 11.37
N GLN A 16 -1.22 -14.17 11.96
CA GLN A 16 -1.83 -14.23 13.28
C GLN A 16 -2.95 -15.26 13.37
N GLU A 17 -3.86 -15.30 12.38
CA GLU A 17 -4.92 -16.31 12.34
C GLU A 17 -4.36 -17.73 12.30
N LYS A 18 -3.27 -17.96 11.57
CA LYS A 18 -2.60 -19.25 11.51
C LYS A 18 -1.95 -19.62 12.84
N LEU A 19 -1.29 -18.68 13.50
CA LEU A 19 -0.67 -18.85 14.82
C LEU A 19 -1.73 -19.04 15.91
N ASN A 20 -2.82 -18.27 15.89
CA ASN A 20 -3.91 -18.39 16.85
C ASN A 20 -4.61 -19.76 16.78
N ARG A 21 -4.76 -20.33 15.59
CA ARG A 21 -5.27 -21.71 15.44
C ARG A 21 -4.34 -22.74 16.08
N ALA A 22 -3.04 -22.41 16.17
CA ALA A 22 -2.08 -23.29 16.83
C ALA A 22 -1.99 -23.07 18.35
N ASN A 23 -2.17 -21.83 18.87
CA ASN A 23 -1.78 -21.47 20.25
C ASN A 23 -2.77 -20.60 21.06
N HIS A 24 -4.03 -20.43 20.66
CA HIS A 24 -5.05 -19.65 21.41
C HIS A 24 -4.63 -18.21 21.81
N PHE A 25 -4.18 -17.41 20.88
CA PHE A 25 -3.87 -16.00 21.13
C PHE A 25 -5.10 -15.11 21.21
N GLU A 26 -5.10 -14.12 22.13
CA GLU A 26 -6.13 -13.09 22.18
C GLU A 26 -6.04 -12.14 20.98
N ASP A 27 -7.21 -11.79 20.47
CA ASP A 27 -7.45 -11.03 19.24
C ASP A 27 -7.04 -9.56 19.39
N SER A 28 -5.77 -9.22 19.23
CA SER A 28 -5.35 -7.84 19.02
C SER A 28 -5.55 -7.42 17.56
N THR A 29 -6.80 -7.46 17.10
CA THR A 29 -7.14 -7.04 15.74
C THR A 29 -6.86 -5.55 15.55
N ASN A 30 -5.76 -5.26 14.90
CA ASN A 30 -5.36 -3.91 14.57
C ASN A 30 -6.37 -3.31 13.57
N GLN A 31 -6.82 -2.06 13.78
CA GLN A 31 -7.74 -1.34 12.88
C GLN A 31 -7.27 -1.33 11.41
N ARG A 32 -5.97 -1.41 11.17
CA ARG A 32 -5.36 -1.48 9.84
C ARG A 32 -5.75 -2.75 9.09
N SER A 33 -5.67 -3.90 9.73
CA SER A 33 -6.04 -5.19 9.12
C SER A 33 -7.53 -5.27 8.78
N HIS A 34 -8.40 -4.53 9.50
CA HIS A 34 -9.81 -4.41 9.16
C HIS A 34 -10.04 -3.72 7.82
N PHE A 35 -9.22 -2.72 7.48
CA PHE A 35 -9.38 -2.03 6.21
C PHE A 35 -8.99 -2.92 5.02
N ALA A 36 -7.88 -3.66 5.13
CA ALA A 36 -7.49 -4.63 4.11
C ALA A 36 -8.59 -5.68 3.87
N ARG A 37 -9.15 -6.24 4.94
CA ARG A 37 -10.29 -7.20 4.87
C ARG A 37 -11.52 -6.57 4.21
N TYR A 38 -11.83 -5.33 4.55
CA TYR A 38 -12.96 -4.62 3.96
C TYR A 38 -12.79 -4.42 2.46
N LEU A 39 -11.60 -4.06 1.98
CA LEU A 39 -11.29 -3.95 0.56
C LEU A 39 -11.48 -5.29 -0.16
N LEU A 40 -10.95 -6.38 0.39
CA LEU A 40 -11.12 -7.73 -0.17
C LEU A 40 -12.61 -8.13 -0.25
N HIS A 41 -13.39 -7.83 0.79
CA HIS A 41 -14.83 -8.08 0.78
C HIS A 41 -15.56 -7.27 -0.30
N LEU A 42 -15.19 -6.00 -0.49
CA LEU A 42 -15.77 -5.18 -1.56
C LEU A 42 -15.43 -5.73 -2.95
N ALA A 43 -14.19 -6.20 -3.15
CA ALA A 43 -13.77 -6.82 -4.41
C ALA A 43 -14.52 -8.13 -4.68
N GLN A 44 -14.63 -9.01 -3.68
CA GLN A 44 -15.41 -10.25 -3.78
C GLN A 44 -16.90 -10.00 -4.08
N SER A 45 -17.43 -8.85 -3.67
CA SER A 45 -18.80 -8.42 -3.96
C SER A 45 -18.93 -7.63 -5.27
N ASN A 46 -17.90 -7.58 -6.09
CA ASN A 46 -17.83 -6.81 -7.35
C ASN A 46 -18.20 -5.32 -7.19
N ARG A 47 -17.88 -4.73 -6.04
CA ARG A 47 -18.14 -3.31 -5.76
C ARG A 47 -16.95 -2.42 -6.06
N VAL A 48 -15.76 -2.99 -6.09
CA VAL A 48 -14.51 -2.32 -6.45
C VAL A 48 -13.62 -3.31 -7.21
N ASP A 49 -12.85 -2.78 -8.13
CA ASP A 49 -11.73 -3.51 -8.72
C ASP A 49 -10.45 -3.10 -7.98
N LEU A 50 -9.68 -4.10 -7.56
CA LEU A 50 -8.41 -3.88 -6.90
C LEU A 50 -7.27 -4.03 -7.90
N TRP A 51 -6.41 -3.04 -7.96
CA TRP A 51 -5.21 -3.07 -8.78
C TRP A 51 -3.96 -2.93 -7.92
N LEU A 52 -3.06 -3.87 -8.10
CA LEU A 52 -1.78 -3.93 -7.43
C LEU A 52 -0.67 -3.63 -8.45
N PRO A 53 -0.06 -2.44 -8.43
CA PRO A 53 1.04 -2.08 -9.33
C PRO A 53 2.22 -3.04 -9.21
N GLU A 54 3.00 -3.22 -10.29
CA GLU A 54 4.14 -4.14 -10.27
C GLU A 54 5.21 -3.74 -9.25
N VAL A 55 5.42 -2.45 -9.03
CA VAL A 55 6.31 -1.94 -7.98
C VAL A 55 5.89 -2.46 -6.60
N VAL A 56 4.60 -2.42 -6.31
CA VAL A 56 4.01 -2.92 -5.05
C VAL A 56 4.18 -4.44 -4.93
N ARG A 57 3.91 -5.18 -6.02
CA ARG A 57 4.12 -6.64 -6.05
C ARG A 57 5.57 -7.01 -5.76
N GLY A 58 6.51 -6.26 -6.35
CA GLY A 58 7.95 -6.42 -6.13
C GLY A 58 8.34 -6.20 -4.67
N GLU A 59 7.83 -5.14 -4.04
CA GLU A 59 8.07 -4.84 -2.64
C GLU A 59 7.52 -5.92 -1.70
N ILE A 60 6.29 -6.36 -1.92
CA ILE A 60 5.66 -7.41 -1.10
C ILE A 60 6.47 -8.71 -1.17
N ARG A 61 6.93 -9.12 -2.37
CA ARG A 61 7.77 -10.30 -2.54
C ARG A 61 9.13 -10.15 -1.86
N ASN A 62 9.71 -8.97 -1.88
CA ASN A 62 10.98 -8.70 -1.21
C ASN A 62 10.82 -8.74 0.32
N ILE A 63 9.74 -8.20 0.87
CA ILE A 63 9.43 -8.28 2.29
C ILE A 63 9.21 -9.74 2.71
N ALA A 64 8.51 -10.53 1.91
CA ALA A 64 8.31 -11.95 2.19
C ALA A 64 9.62 -12.75 2.22
N ARG A 65 10.55 -12.44 1.32
CA ARG A 65 11.87 -13.08 1.28
C ARG A 65 12.76 -12.68 2.45
N SER A 66 12.63 -11.46 2.95
CA SER A 66 13.33 -10.99 4.14
C SER A 66 12.62 -11.47 5.42
N MET A 67 12.59 -12.78 5.67
CA MET A 67 11.98 -13.40 6.85
C MET A 67 12.32 -12.70 8.18
N GLY A 68 13.46 -12.00 8.24
CA GLY A 68 13.88 -11.22 9.40
C GLY A 68 12.90 -10.12 9.80
N ASP A 69 12.28 -9.46 8.85
CA ASP A 69 11.38 -8.33 9.14
C ASP A 69 10.00 -8.81 9.62
N VAL A 70 9.52 -9.91 9.04
CA VAL A 70 8.28 -10.55 9.50
C VAL A 70 8.47 -11.10 10.92
N ARG A 71 9.60 -11.78 11.20
CA ARG A 71 9.92 -12.29 12.53
C ARG A 71 10.06 -11.19 13.57
N LYS A 72 10.79 -10.10 13.29
CA LYS A 72 10.97 -8.99 14.24
C LYS A 72 9.66 -8.40 14.77
N ARG A 73 8.61 -8.38 13.94
CA ARG A 73 7.31 -7.89 14.38
C ARG A 73 6.54 -8.89 15.25
N PHE A 74 6.86 -10.19 15.13
CA PHE A 74 6.25 -11.26 15.93
C PHE A 74 7.11 -11.66 17.14
N ASP A 75 8.43 -11.45 17.12
CA ASP A 75 9.33 -11.73 18.25
C ASP A 75 9.00 -10.91 19.53
N ASN A 76 8.31 -9.77 19.38
CA ASN A 76 7.77 -9.00 20.51
C ASN A 76 6.45 -9.56 21.06
N SER A 77 5.85 -10.54 20.41
CA SER A 77 4.70 -11.28 20.89
C SER A 77 5.21 -12.57 21.52
N PHE A 78 4.83 -12.91 22.73
CA PHE A 78 5.17 -14.08 23.56
C PHE A 78 5.05 -15.48 22.89
N ILE A 79 5.47 -15.61 21.63
CA ILE A 79 5.43 -16.85 20.87
C ILE A 79 6.78 -17.54 21.02
N GLU A 80 6.77 -18.78 21.50
CA GLU A 80 7.97 -19.61 21.53
C GLU A 80 8.57 -19.76 20.12
N SER A 81 9.87 -19.50 19.99
CA SER A 81 10.57 -19.48 18.70
C SER A 81 10.44 -20.79 17.90
N GLU A 82 10.37 -21.94 18.58
CA GLU A 82 10.17 -23.24 17.96
C GLU A 82 8.80 -23.37 17.26
N THR A 83 7.74 -22.76 17.81
CA THR A 83 6.40 -22.79 17.20
C THR A 83 6.35 -21.89 15.96
N LEU A 84 7.03 -20.74 15.98
CA LEU A 84 7.20 -19.88 14.83
C LEU A 84 7.92 -20.61 13.69
N ASP A 85 9.02 -21.28 14.00
CA ASP A 85 9.86 -21.95 13.00
C ASP A 85 9.15 -23.11 12.30
N SER A 86 8.31 -23.87 13.03
CA SER A 86 7.56 -24.98 12.45
C SER A 86 6.28 -24.56 11.71
N THR A 87 5.68 -23.43 12.08
CA THR A 87 4.39 -22.97 11.57
C THR A 87 4.52 -21.94 10.43
N LEU A 88 5.62 -21.19 10.41
CA LEU A 88 5.88 -20.10 9.46
C LEU A 88 7.22 -20.34 8.73
N THR A 89 7.26 -21.35 7.87
CA THR A 89 8.39 -21.52 6.95
C THR A 89 8.36 -20.47 5.84
N SER A 90 9.50 -20.21 5.20
CA SER A 90 9.59 -19.32 4.03
C SER A 90 8.58 -19.68 2.96
N ASP A 91 8.46 -20.95 2.63
CA ASP A 91 7.53 -21.44 1.60
C ASP A 91 6.07 -21.13 1.94
N ILE A 92 5.70 -21.20 3.22
CA ILE A 92 4.34 -20.90 3.67
C ILE A 92 4.05 -19.39 3.55
N ILE A 93 5.01 -18.56 3.91
CA ILE A 93 4.88 -17.10 3.79
C ILE A 93 4.84 -16.68 2.32
N GLU A 94 5.73 -17.21 1.49
CA GLU A 94 5.72 -16.94 0.05
C GLU A 94 4.39 -17.35 -0.59
N LYS A 95 3.85 -18.50 -0.23
CA LYS A 95 2.54 -18.94 -0.71
C LYS A 95 1.43 -18.00 -0.27
N MET A 96 1.41 -17.56 0.99
CA MET A 96 0.42 -16.58 1.49
C MET A 96 0.50 -15.25 0.74
N VAL A 97 1.72 -14.82 0.41
CA VAL A 97 1.97 -13.59 -0.36
C VAL A 97 1.43 -13.71 -1.77
N GLU A 98 1.72 -14.80 -2.49
CA GLU A 98 1.20 -14.97 -3.86
C GLU A 98 -0.34 -15.09 -3.88
N GLU A 99 -0.95 -15.74 -2.88
CA GLU A 99 -2.39 -15.76 -2.72
C GLU A 99 -2.96 -14.35 -2.51
N LEU A 100 -2.34 -13.52 -1.64
CA LEU A 100 -2.76 -12.15 -1.41
C LEU A 100 -2.57 -11.27 -2.64
N ILE A 101 -1.46 -11.40 -3.35
CA ILE A 101 -1.23 -10.69 -4.62
C ILE A 101 -2.36 -11.01 -5.61
N GLY A 102 -2.78 -12.27 -5.70
CA GLY A 102 -3.92 -12.67 -6.53
C GLY A 102 -5.23 -12.03 -6.08
N GLU A 103 -5.51 -12.05 -4.78
CA GLU A 103 -6.76 -11.49 -4.22
C GLU A 103 -6.86 -9.96 -4.37
N PHE A 104 -5.73 -9.26 -4.27
CA PHE A 104 -5.66 -7.81 -4.48
C PHE A 104 -5.48 -7.39 -5.95
N SER A 105 -5.57 -8.33 -6.90
CA SER A 105 -5.41 -8.08 -8.33
C SER A 105 -6.66 -8.52 -9.10
N THR A 106 -7.82 -7.94 -8.76
CA THR A 106 -9.10 -8.26 -9.42
C THR A 106 -9.34 -7.45 -10.67
N TRP A 107 -8.60 -6.35 -10.87
CA TRP A 107 -8.73 -5.53 -12.07
C TRP A 107 -8.04 -6.18 -13.27
N ASN A 108 -8.82 -6.38 -14.34
CA ASN A 108 -8.37 -7.03 -15.58
C ASN A 108 -7.96 -6.03 -16.68
N GLY A 109 -7.84 -4.75 -16.36
CA GLY A 109 -7.35 -3.74 -17.31
C GLY A 109 -5.90 -4.06 -17.73
N SER A 110 -5.61 -3.94 -19.03
CA SER A 110 -4.27 -4.20 -19.55
C SER A 110 -3.29 -3.13 -19.07
N ASN A 111 -2.11 -3.54 -18.64
CA ASN A 111 -1.01 -2.62 -18.32
C ASN A 111 -0.55 -1.82 -19.56
N GLU A 112 -0.90 -2.28 -20.79
CA GLU A 112 -0.62 -1.61 -22.04
C GLU A 112 -1.26 -0.21 -22.14
N GLN A 113 -2.29 0.08 -21.33
CA GLN A 113 -2.92 1.40 -21.26
C GLN A 113 -2.00 2.47 -20.66
N PHE A 114 -0.88 2.10 -20.06
CA PHE A 114 0.07 3.03 -19.43
C PHE A 114 1.23 3.46 -20.34
N GLU A 115 1.47 2.78 -21.46
CA GLU A 115 2.74 2.89 -22.18
C GLU A 115 2.73 3.85 -23.39
N THR A 116 1.61 4.43 -23.83
CA THR A 116 1.57 4.99 -25.19
C THR A 116 1.01 6.39 -25.40
N ASP A 117 0.95 7.28 -24.39
CA ASP A 117 0.40 8.63 -24.64
C ASP A 117 1.35 9.78 -24.31
N SER A 118 1.38 10.79 -25.22
CA SER A 118 2.08 12.06 -25.05
C SER A 118 1.71 12.82 -23.76
N ASN A 119 0.52 12.57 -23.21
CA ASN A 119 0.07 13.15 -21.95
C ASN A 119 0.73 12.51 -20.70
N GLU A 120 1.27 11.32 -20.80
CA GLU A 120 1.90 10.65 -19.64
C GLU A 120 3.15 11.39 -19.15
N ASP A 121 3.99 11.85 -20.08
CA ASP A 121 5.18 12.61 -19.73
C ASP A 121 4.84 13.98 -19.13
N GLU A 122 3.75 14.59 -19.58
CA GLU A 122 3.26 15.86 -19.04
C GLU A 122 2.70 15.68 -17.62
N LEU A 123 1.91 14.65 -17.38
CA LEU A 123 1.41 14.29 -16.06
C LEU A 123 2.54 13.89 -15.09
N LYS A 124 3.56 13.18 -15.56
CA LYS A 124 4.76 12.88 -14.76
C LYS A 124 5.50 14.15 -14.34
N LYS A 125 5.63 15.12 -15.27
CA LYS A 125 6.22 16.44 -14.96
C LYS A 125 5.36 17.22 -13.98
N GLU A 126 4.06 17.22 -14.17
CA GLU A 126 3.11 17.87 -13.26
C GLU A 126 3.17 17.27 -11.86
N MET A 127 3.22 15.94 -11.73
CA MET A 127 3.41 15.27 -10.45
C MET A 127 4.75 15.67 -9.81
N THR A 128 5.82 15.74 -10.58
CA THR A 128 7.12 16.20 -10.06
C THR A 128 7.04 17.63 -9.54
N THR A 129 6.37 18.52 -10.27
CA THR A 129 6.13 19.90 -9.85
C THR A 129 5.30 19.95 -8.56
N PHE A 130 4.24 19.15 -8.49
CA PHE A 130 3.40 19.03 -7.29
C PHE A 130 4.20 18.61 -6.05
N LEU A 131 5.08 17.62 -6.18
CA LEU A 131 5.92 17.16 -5.08
C LEU A 131 6.90 18.25 -4.61
N ILE A 132 7.44 19.05 -5.53
CA ILE A 132 8.29 20.20 -5.20
C ILE A 132 7.49 21.29 -4.49
N GLU A 133 6.28 21.62 -4.97
CA GLU A 133 5.39 22.61 -4.35
C GLU A 133 4.98 22.24 -2.92
N HIS A 134 4.99 20.95 -2.56
CA HIS A 134 4.66 20.44 -1.24
C HIS A 134 5.87 19.94 -0.45
N GLU A 135 7.09 20.31 -0.87
CA GLU A 135 8.34 19.85 -0.25
C GLU A 135 8.38 20.12 1.27
N GLU A 136 7.91 21.27 1.73
CA GLU A 136 7.87 21.62 3.15
C GLU A 136 7.04 20.63 3.98
N ILE A 137 5.89 20.19 3.44
CA ILE A 137 5.01 19.20 4.11
C ILE A 137 5.71 17.85 4.20
N PHE A 138 6.39 17.43 3.15
CA PHE A 138 7.16 16.18 3.16
C PHE A 138 8.40 16.26 4.06
N ASP A 139 9.05 17.40 4.15
CA ASP A 139 10.16 17.62 5.08
C ASP A 139 9.71 17.53 6.54
N GLU A 140 8.56 18.11 6.90
CA GLU A 140 7.97 17.98 8.24
C GLU A 140 7.63 16.51 8.55
N LEU A 141 7.05 15.78 7.58
CA LEU A 141 6.76 14.36 7.72
C LEU A 141 8.03 13.54 7.89
N THR A 142 9.10 13.87 7.17
CA THR A 142 10.41 13.23 7.29
C THR A 142 10.95 13.37 8.70
N GLN A 143 10.92 14.60 9.26
CA GLN A 143 11.36 14.85 10.62
C GLN A 143 10.54 14.06 11.66
N MET A 144 9.23 13.96 11.45
CA MET A 144 8.37 13.13 12.32
C MET A 144 8.74 11.65 12.23
N LYS A 145 8.89 11.10 11.03
CA LYS A 145 9.27 9.69 10.82
C LYS A 145 10.64 9.39 11.47
N GLU A 146 11.60 10.31 11.34
CA GLU A 146 12.91 10.18 12.01
C GLU A 146 12.82 10.21 13.53
N PHE A 147 12.01 11.11 14.08
CA PHE A 147 11.81 11.23 15.52
C PHE A 147 11.21 9.96 16.14
N TYR A 148 10.26 9.32 15.45
CA TYR A 148 9.63 8.08 15.90
C TYR A 148 10.41 6.81 15.55
N GLY A 149 11.60 6.93 14.92
CA GLY A 149 12.42 5.78 14.54
C GLY A 149 11.88 4.97 13.36
N ASP A 150 10.86 5.46 12.68
CA ASP A 150 10.35 4.90 11.41
C ASP A 150 11.28 5.27 10.25
N ALA A 151 12.55 4.94 10.44
CA ALA A 151 13.61 5.28 9.52
C ALA A 151 13.51 4.43 8.25
N THR A 152 13.05 4.99 7.17
CA THR A 152 13.14 4.40 5.84
C THR A 152 14.44 4.79 5.13
N HIS A 153 14.74 4.15 4.02
CA HIS A 153 16.12 3.87 3.61
C HIS A 153 16.66 4.75 2.48
N ARG A 154 15.85 5.69 1.97
CA ARG A 154 16.31 6.53 0.88
C ARG A 154 16.92 7.82 1.39
N THR A 155 18.12 8.14 0.91
CA THR A 155 18.81 9.37 1.22
C THR A 155 19.14 10.13 -0.04
N ASP A 156 19.12 11.46 0.00
CA ASP A 156 19.64 12.31 -1.04
C ASP A 156 21.18 12.24 -1.11
N LEU A 157 21.79 12.97 -2.06
CA LEU A 157 23.24 13.04 -2.20
C LEU A 157 23.97 13.60 -0.96
N LYS A 158 23.23 14.21 -0.03
CA LYS A 158 23.76 14.74 1.25
C LYS A 158 23.48 13.82 2.44
N GLY A 159 22.90 12.64 2.20
CA GLY A 159 22.54 11.69 3.25
C GLY A 159 21.24 12.01 3.98
N ARG A 160 20.42 12.96 3.48
CA ARG A 160 19.09 13.24 4.05
C ARG A 160 18.08 12.26 3.49
N LYS A 161 17.15 11.80 4.32
CA LYS A 161 16.02 10.98 3.88
C LYS A 161 15.08 11.80 3.01
N ILE A 162 14.56 11.18 1.98
CA ILE A 162 13.65 11.80 1.02
C ILE A 162 12.30 11.10 1.10
N TYR A 163 11.24 11.89 1.16
CA TYR A 163 9.85 11.44 1.07
C TYR A 163 9.11 12.31 0.05
N PRO A 164 8.10 11.78 -0.64
CA PRO A 164 7.79 10.34 -0.71
C PRO A 164 8.92 9.54 -1.39
N GLU A 165 9.04 8.26 -1.03
CA GLU A 165 9.99 7.36 -1.65
C GLU A 165 9.64 7.08 -3.12
N GLU A 166 10.60 6.54 -3.89
CA GLU A 166 10.38 6.30 -5.32
C GLU A 166 9.20 5.38 -5.64
N PRO A 167 8.96 4.27 -4.90
CA PRO A 167 7.77 3.46 -5.10
C PRO A 167 6.48 4.24 -4.88
N ASP A 168 6.42 5.08 -3.83
CA ASP A 168 5.25 5.92 -3.55
C ASP A 168 5.01 6.94 -4.65
N GLN A 169 6.07 7.60 -5.13
CA GLN A 169 5.99 8.51 -6.28
C GLN A 169 5.47 7.81 -7.54
N MET A 170 5.85 6.54 -7.77
CA MET A 170 5.33 5.76 -8.89
C MET A 170 3.83 5.47 -8.72
N ILE A 171 3.39 5.10 -7.53
CA ILE A 171 1.95 4.88 -7.24
C ILE A 171 1.17 6.17 -7.48
N MET A 172 1.67 7.32 -7.02
CA MET A 172 1.06 8.64 -7.24
C MET A 172 0.93 8.97 -8.73
N LYS A 173 2.00 8.74 -9.50
CA LYS A 173 2.01 8.95 -10.96
C LYS A 173 1.01 8.05 -11.67
N TYR A 174 0.95 6.77 -11.32
CA TYR A 174 -0.04 5.85 -11.89
C TYR A 174 -1.47 6.27 -11.57
N ALA A 175 -1.74 6.69 -10.33
CA ALA A 175 -3.06 7.17 -9.95
C ALA A 175 -3.48 8.40 -10.75
N ALA A 176 -2.57 9.37 -10.95
CA ALA A 176 -2.81 10.55 -11.75
C ALA A 176 -3.09 10.21 -13.22
N VAL A 177 -2.29 9.33 -13.82
CA VAL A 177 -2.50 8.87 -15.22
C VAL A 177 -3.85 8.20 -15.37
N LEU A 178 -4.21 7.28 -14.47
CA LEU A 178 -5.50 6.59 -14.52
C LEU A 178 -6.69 7.56 -14.36
N SER A 179 -6.58 8.53 -13.45
CA SER A 179 -7.65 9.50 -13.22
C SER A 179 -7.85 10.48 -14.37
N SER A 180 -6.81 10.72 -15.16
CA SER A 180 -6.88 11.60 -16.34
C SER A 180 -7.58 10.97 -17.54
N ARG A 181 -7.85 9.66 -17.50
CA ARG A 181 -8.42 8.90 -18.63
C ARG A 181 -9.81 8.39 -18.31
N PRO A 182 -10.77 8.49 -19.25
CA PRO A 182 -12.01 7.78 -19.11
C PRO A 182 -11.74 6.27 -19.25
N ILE A 183 -11.97 5.53 -18.19
CA ILE A 183 -11.90 4.07 -18.19
C ILE A 183 -13.32 3.56 -18.09
N ASP A 184 -13.72 2.72 -19.04
CA ASP A 184 -15.09 2.16 -19.09
C ASP A 184 -15.41 1.44 -17.77
N ASN A 185 -16.57 1.80 -17.20
CA ASN A 185 -17.09 1.25 -15.94
C ASN A 185 -16.27 1.60 -14.68
N VAL A 186 -15.34 2.55 -14.74
CA VAL A 186 -14.61 3.05 -13.56
C VAL A 186 -15.13 4.43 -13.21
N GLY A 187 -15.73 4.56 -12.01
CA GLY A 187 -16.28 5.84 -11.52
C GLY A 187 -15.21 6.74 -10.91
N ALA A 188 -14.26 6.18 -10.18
CA ALA A 188 -13.20 6.93 -9.51
C ALA A 188 -11.95 6.09 -9.31
N ILE A 189 -10.79 6.73 -9.32
CA ILE A 189 -9.50 6.13 -8.95
C ILE A 189 -9.19 6.49 -7.49
N ILE A 190 -8.86 5.50 -6.69
CA ILE A 190 -8.57 5.67 -5.26
C ILE A 190 -7.31 4.89 -4.91
N VAL A 191 -6.39 5.52 -4.21
CA VAL A 191 -5.24 4.86 -3.60
C VAL A 191 -5.60 4.47 -2.17
N ALA A 192 -5.62 3.17 -1.88
CA ALA A 192 -5.79 2.64 -0.54
C ALA A 192 -4.42 2.49 0.12
N THR A 193 -4.17 3.28 1.17
CA THR A 193 -2.87 3.34 1.86
C THR A 193 -3.02 3.76 3.32
N HIS A 194 -2.07 3.34 4.17
CA HIS A 194 -1.88 3.87 5.53
C HIS A 194 -0.69 4.82 5.62
N ASP A 195 0.01 5.05 4.51
CA ASP A 195 1.20 5.88 4.53
C ASP A 195 0.87 7.37 4.69
N GLY A 196 1.70 8.05 5.50
CA GLY A 196 1.63 9.49 5.72
C GLY A 196 1.87 10.27 4.45
N ASP A 197 2.77 9.81 3.58
CA ASP A 197 3.18 10.47 2.34
C ASP A 197 2.00 10.76 1.41
N PHE A 198 1.01 9.87 1.39
CA PHE A 198 -0.24 10.08 0.65
C PHE A 198 -1.26 10.90 1.44
N THR A 199 -1.39 10.62 2.74
CA THR A 199 -2.50 11.16 3.52
C THR A 199 -2.35 12.62 3.88
N VAL A 200 -1.11 13.13 4.01
CA VAL A 200 -0.85 14.54 4.34
C VAL A 200 -1.24 15.51 3.21
N VAL A 201 -1.22 15.04 1.97
CA VAL A 201 -1.59 15.83 0.77
C VAL A 201 -2.82 15.29 0.04
N ALA A 202 -3.63 14.45 0.70
CA ALA A 202 -4.77 13.76 0.09
C ALA A 202 -5.73 14.70 -0.65
N ARG A 203 -6.07 15.83 -0.02
CA ARG A 203 -6.98 16.82 -0.63
C ARG A 203 -6.36 17.50 -1.85
N ALA A 204 -5.07 17.80 -1.81
CA ALA A 204 -4.37 18.40 -2.93
C ALA A 204 -4.26 17.45 -4.13
N PHE A 205 -4.11 16.13 -3.89
CA PHE A 205 -4.20 15.12 -4.95
C PHE A 205 -5.58 15.09 -5.60
N GLU A 206 -6.65 15.08 -4.81
CA GLU A 206 -8.01 15.08 -5.32
C GLU A 206 -8.29 16.33 -6.17
N GLU A 207 -7.92 17.50 -5.67
CA GLU A 207 -8.16 18.79 -6.35
C GLU A 207 -7.34 18.91 -7.65
N ARG A 208 -6.12 18.41 -7.70
CA ARG A 208 -5.23 18.60 -8.86
C ARG A 208 -5.27 17.46 -9.87
N PHE A 209 -5.37 16.21 -9.42
CA PHE A 209 -5.27 15.02 -10.27
C PHE A 209 -6.54 14.18 -10.32
N GLY A 210 -7.54 14.48 -9.51
CA GLY A 210 -8.84 13.80 -9.53
C GLY A 210 -8.85 12.40 -8.93
N PHE A 211 -7.76 11.93 -8.26
CA PHE A 211 -7.79 10.65 -7.55
C PHE A 211 -7.90 10.84 -6.03
N GLY A 212 -8.59 9.90 -5.40
CA GLY A 212 -8.80 9.93 -3.96
C GLY A 212 -7.76 9.12 -3.18
N ILE A 213 -7.62 9.44 -1.87
CA ILE A 213 -6.82 8.66 -0.92
C ILE A 213 -7.76 8.10 0.16
N ALA A 214 -7.69 6.78 0.38
CA ALA A 214 -8.45 6.11 1.42
C ALA A 214 -7.53 5.37 2.38
N LYS A 215 -7.57 5.73 3.67
CA LYS A 215 -6.80 5.08 4.76
C LYS A 215 -7.64 4.15 5.64
N ASN A 216 -8.94 4.12 5.43
CA ASN A 216 -9.89 3.27 6.15
C ASN A 216 -11.26 3.26 5.45
N SER A 217 -12.18 2.44 5.94
CA SER A 217 -13.53 2.33 5.37
C SER A 217 -14.32 3.64 5.40
N ARG A 218 -14.08 4.52 6.39
CA ARG A 218 -14.77 5.81 6.49
C ARG A 218 -14.31 6.76 5.39
N THR A 219 -13.02 6.82 5.09
CA THR A 219 -12.47 7.66 4.02
C THR A 219 -12.73 7.10 2.62
N LEU A 220 -12.97 5.79 2.50
CA LEU A 220 -13.37 5.15 1.24
C LEU A 220 -14.88 5.32 0.94
N SER A 221 -15.73 5.33 1.96
CA SER A 221 -17.20 5.32 1.83
C SER A 221 -17.78 6.40 0.91
N PRO A 222 -17.31 7.66 0.89
CA PRO A 222 -17.82 8.68 -0.02
C PRO A 222 -17.68 8.28 -1.50
N TRP A 223 -16.57 7.65 -1.86
CA TRP A 223 -16.26 7.23 -3.23
C TRP A 223 -17.07 6.03 -3.73
N LEU A 224 -17.64 5.25 -2.82
CA LEU A 224 -18.49 4.10 -3.17
C LEU A 224 -19.94 4.50 -3.51
N ARG A 225 -20.28 5.77 -3.32
CA ARG A 225 -21.64 6.31 -3.53
C ARG A 225 -21.73 7.19 -4.77
N SER A 226 -20.60 7.58 -5.33
CA SER A 226 -20.48 8.32 -6.58
C SER A 226 -20.61 7.40 -7.78
#